data_2077551513692e78469f0d9513fa620c
#
_entry.id   2077551513692e78469f0d9513fa620c
#
_cell.length_a   1.000
_cell.length_b   1.000
_cell.length_c   1.000
_cell.angle_alpha   90.00
_cell.angle_beta   90.00
_cell.angle_gamma   90.00
#
_symmetry.space_group_name_H-M   'P 1'
#
loop_
_entity.id
_entity.type
_entity.pdbx_description
1 polymer ?
#
loop_
_entity_poly.entity_id
_entity_poly.type
_entity_poly.pdbx_seq_one_letter_code
_entity_poly.pdbx_strand_id
1 'polypeptide(L)'
;MDALAKRVNFVLVLLLLLPICVHAQVDSSTTPPHHSLFAQSAAQILDREFSSSSASYLLLDARSGALLASHWENYEKPIPLGSLVKPFTAMAFAAAHDYRYPVYECRGKASGCWQDQPHGKLDIVGAVSVSCNSYFRRLAESVASEQLLPVTQSFGLESPGAATTSATLIGIGEQWRIAPLHMARAYLELYHRKDQPGVRELLEGMKQSARRGTGAAVGRALKRTDALVKTGTAPCTHTPWAPADGFVIALVPAARPEVFLMVRVHGVAGAKAAETAARMLRRMEE
;
A
#
# COMPACT_ATOMS: atom_id res chain seq x y z
N MET A 1 60.83 57.62 -42.06
CA MET A 1 61.59 56.51 -41.55
C MET A 1 60.51 55.49 -41.20
N ASP A 2 60.12 54.84 -42.14
CA ASP A 2 59.83 53.49 -42.64
C ASP A 2 58.84 52.73 -41.82
N ALA A 3 57.61 52.71 -42.37
CA ALA A 3 56.54 51.84 -41.95
C ALA A 3 56.32 50.80 -43.05
N LEU A 4 56.59 49.54 -42.70
CA LEU A 4 56.44 48.41 -43.58
C LEU A 4 55.03 47.80 -43.38
N ALA A 5 54.18 47.96 -44.37
CA ALA A 5 52.83 47.37 -44.39
C ALA A 5 52.90 45.86 -44.67
N LYS A 6 52.46 45.05 -43.74
CA LYS A 6 52.15 43.62 -43.99
C LYS A 6 50.69 43.43 -44.33
N ARG A 7 50.42 43.03 -45.59
CA ARG A 7 49.12 42.57 -46.05
C ARG A 7 48.83 41.19 -45.48
N VAL A 8 47.75 41.03 -44.73
CA VAL A 8 47.25 39.75 -44.30
C VAL A 8 46.09 39.38 -45.24
N ASN A 9 46.24 38.33 -46.02
CA ASN A 9 45.21 37.74 -46.86
C ASN A 9 44.18 37.02 -45.96
N PHE A 10 42.93 37.48 -45.97
CA PHE A 10 41.81 36.85 -45.31
C PHE A 10 41.22 35.83 -46.31
N VAL A 11 41.49 34.56 -46.08
CA VAL A 11 40.80 33.46 -46.79
C VAL A 11 39.49 33.20 -46.07
N LEU A 12 38.39 33.58 -46.70
CA LEU A 12 37.04 33.36 -46.20
C LEU A 12 36.66 31.88 -46.48
N VAL A 13 36.76 31.01 -45.45
CA VAL A 13 36.27 29.62 -45.50
C VAL A 13 34.79 29.65 -45.17
N LEU A 14 33.93 29.54 -46.22
CA LEU A 14 32.50 29.40 -46.07
C LEU A 14 32.16 27.99 -45.67
N LEU A 15 32.01 27.73 -44.36
CA LEU A 15 31.51 26.47 -43.81
C LEU A 15 29.98 26.39 -44.02
N LEU A 16 29.54 25.63 -45.02
CA LEU A 16 28.16 25.23 -45.20
C LEU A 16 27.71 24.31 -44.05
N LEU A 17 27.04 24.88 -43.05
CA LEU A 17 26.33 24.12 -42.03
C LEU A 17 25.04 23.56 -42.63
N LEU A 18 25.09 22.32 -43.08
CA LEU A 18 23.90 21.51 -43.35
C LEU A 18 23.23 21.15 -42.04
N PRO A 19 21.94 21.42 -41.82
CA PRO A 19 21.25 20.92 -40.63
C PRO A 19 21.09 19.40 -40.76
N ILE A 20 21.83 18.68 -39.91
CA ILE A 20 21.59 17.25 -39.71
C ILE A 20 20.28 17.15 -38.92
N CYS A 21 19.16 16.91 -39.62
CA CYS A 21 17.93 16.48 -38.97
C CYS A 21 18.16 15.07 -38.39
N VAL A 22 18.57 15.03 -37.14
CA VAL A 22 18.50 13.80 -36.35
C VAL A 22 17.01 13.55 -36.14
N HIS A 23 16.43 12.67 -36.98
CA HIS A 23 15.15 12.08 -36.66
C HIS A 23 15.37 11.17 -35.48
N ALA A 24 15.10 11.65 -34.27
CA ALA A 24 14.88 10.76 -33.11
C ALA A 24 13.70 9.87 -33.45
N GLN A 25 13.98 8.64 -33.91
CA GLN A 25 12.98 7.59 -33.91
C GLN A 25 12.57 7.39 -32.44
N VAL A 26 11.40 7.89 -32.11
CA VAL A 26 10.70 7.49 -30.88
C VAL A 26 10.35 6.02 -31.08
N ASP A 27 11.19 5.16 -30.52
CA ASP A 27 10.91 3.73 -30.38
C ASP A 27 9.69 3.58 -29.46
N SER A 28 8.50 3.69 -30.03
CA SER A 28 7.23 3.41 -29.37
C SER A 28 6.96 1.89 -29.35
N SER A 29 7.98 1.06 -29.06
CA SER A 29 7.77 -0.31 -28.69
C SER A 29 7.48 -0.41 -27.18
N THR A 30 6.39 0.23 -26.72
CA THR A 30 5.77 -0.16 -25.47
C THR A 30 5.10 -1.51 -25.70
N THR A 31 5.89 -2.58 -25.61
CA THR A 31 5.33 -3.92 -25.42
C THR A 31 4.44 -3.84 -24.19
N PRO A 32 3.13 -4.15 -24.29
CA PRO A 32 2.25 -4.11 -23.12
C PRO A 32 2.86 -4.98 -22.02
N PRO A 33 2.81 -4.57 -20.76
CA PRO A 33 3.39 -5.33 -19.67
C PRO A 33 2.83 -6.75 -19.70
N HIS A 34 3.69 -7.74 -19.83
CA HIS A 34 3.31 -9.15 -19.79
C HIS A 34 2.84 -9.48 -18.37
N HIS A 35 1.54 -9.36 -18.13
CA HIS A 35 0.93 -9.86 -16.91
C HIS A 35 1.05 -11.39 -16.87
N SER A 36 1.26 -11.95 -15.67
CA SER A 36 1.26 -13.40 -15.53
C SER A 36 -0.10 -13.98 -15.97
N LEU A 37 -0.11 -15.21 -16.48
CA LEU A 37 -1.37 -15.90 -16.82
C LEU A 37 -2.30 -15.97 -15.60
N PHE A 38 -1.73 -16.15 -14.41
CA PHE A 38 -2.47 -16.15 -13.16
C PHE A 38 -3.17 -14.79 -12.92
N ALA A 39 -2.45 -13.68 -13.09
CA ALA A 39 -3.02 -12.35 -12.91
C ALA A 39 -4.17 -12.05 -13.88
N GLN A 40 -4.03 -12.48 -15.14
CA GLN A 40 -5.09 -12.34 -16.16
C GLN A 40 -6.31 -13.20 -15.82
N SER A 41 -6.10 -14.46 -15.44
CA SER A 41 -7.17 -15.37 -15.04
C SER A 41 -7.90 -14.87 -13.79
N ALA A 42 -7.16 -14.35 -12.81
CA ALA A 42 -7.72 -13.76 -11.60
C ALA A 42 -8.64 -12.57 -11.92
N ALA A 43 -8.24 -11.69 -12.84
CA ALA A 43 -9.08 -10.57 -13.28
C ALA A 43 -10.40 -11.07 -13.91
N GLN A 44 -10.31 -12.04 -14.83
CA GLN A 44 -11.49 -12.61 -15.50
C GLN A 44 -12.46 -13.30 -14.52
N ILE A 45 -11.92 -13.98 -13.49
CA ILE A 45 -12.75 -14.61 -12.44
C ILE A 45 -13.49 -13.55 -11.64
N LEU A 46 -12.81 -12.47 -11.22
CA LEU A 46 -13.45 -11.40 -10.48
C LEU A 46 -14.55 -10.71 -11.28
N ASP A 47 -14.28 -10.36 -12.52
CA ASP A 47 -15.25 -9.69 -13.39
C ASP A 47 -16.49 -10.58 -13.65
N ARG A 48 -16.30 -11.89 -13.82
CA ARG A 48 -17.41 -12.81 -14.07
C ARG A 48 -18.22 -13.12 -12.82
N GLU A 49 -17.58 -13.34 -11.67
CA GLU A 49 -18.24 -13.92 -10.49
C GLU A 49 -18.54 -12.90 -9.38
N PHE A 50 -17.90 -11.74 -9.40
CA PHE A 50 -18.01 -10.73 -8.33
C PHE A 50 -18.43 -9.34 -8.81
N SER A 51 -18.70 -9.12 -10.09
CA SER A 51 -19.14 -7.83 -10.62
C SER A 51 -20.49 -7.35 -10.07
N SER A 52 -21.37 -8.26 -9.64
CA SER A 52 -22.65 -7.95 -8.96
C SER A 52 -22.56 -7.97 -7.43
N SER A 53 -21.33 -8.12 -6.87
CA SER A 53 -21.13 -8.14 -5.43
C SER A 53 -21.38 -6.78 -4.80
N SER A 54 -21.93 -6.76 -3.58
CA SER A 54 -21.99 -5.55 -2.75
C SER A 54 -20.62 -5.11 -2.20
N ALA A 55 -19.57 -5.91 -2.41
CA ALA A 55 -18.22 -5.58 -2.03
C ALA A 55 -17.51 -4.82 -3.14
N SER A 56 -16.80 -3.75 -2.80
CA SER A 56 -15.89 -3.09 -3.74
C SER A 56 -14.53 -3.79 -3.73
N TYR A 57 -13.88 -3.89 -4.91
CA TYR A 57 -12.54 -4.46 -4.99
C TYR A 57 -11.64 -3.74 -6.01
N LEU A 58 -10.33 -3.84 -5.79
CA LEU A 58 -9.26 -3.53 -6.74
C LEU A 58 -8.34 -4.74 -6.83
N LEU A 59 -8.06 -5.18 -8.04
CA LEU A 59 -7.03 -6.18 -8.35
C LEU A 59 -5.91 -5.53 -9.14
N LEU A 60 -4.68 -5.60 -8.64
CA LEU A 60 -3.51 -5.08 -9.32
C LEU A 60 -2.52 -6.21 -9.61
N ASP A 61 -1.81 -6.08 -10.72
CA ASP A 61 -0.58 -6.86 -10.95
C ASP A 61 0.47 -6.45 -9.91
N ALA A 62 0.96 -7.42 -9.15
CA ALA A 62 1.83 -7.11 -8.02
C ALA A 62 3.25 -6.69 -8.41
N ARG A 63 3.66 -6.91 -9.66
CA ARG A 63 4.98 -6.53 -10.16
C ARG A 63 5.00 -5.11 -10.73
N SER A 64 3.97 -4.79 -11.54
CA SER A 64 3.90 -3.51 -12.24
C SER A 64 3.04 -2.47 -11.54
N GLY A 65 2.18 -2.88 -10.59
CA GLY A 65 1.17 -2.01 -9.98
C GLY A 65 0.03 -1.61 -10.93
N ALA A 66 -0.06 -2.25 -12.10
CA ALA A 66 -1.12 -2.01 -13.07
C ALA A 66 -2.46 -2.53 -12.54
N LEU A 67 -3.53 -1.73 -12.70
CA LEU A 67 -4.89 -2.15 -12.37
C LEU A 67 -5.37 -3.18 -13.40
N LEU A 68 -5.72 -4.38 -12.94
CA LEU A 68 -6.18 -5.50 -13.76
C LEU A 68 -7.71 -5.59 -13.81
N ALA A 69 -8.36 -5.37 -12.66
CA ALA A 69 -9.81 -5.36 -12.53
C ALA A 69 -10.24 -4.47 -11.37
N SER A 70 -11.43 -3.88 -11.47
CA SER A 70 -12.00 -3.09 -10.37
C SER A 70 -13.52 -3.15 -10.38
N HIS A 71 -14.10 -3.23 -9.18
CA HIS A 71 -15.50 -2.98 -8.89
C HIS A 71 -15.59 -1.99 -7.72
N TRP A 72 -15.09 -0.77 -7.94
CA TRP A 72 -15.01 0.27 -6.93
C TRP A 72 -15.12 1.64 -7.59
N GLU A 73 -16.24 2.30 -7.40
CA GLU A 73 -16.43 3.67 -7.86
C GLU A 73 -15.50 4.63 -7.12
N ASN A 74 -14.92 5.57 -7.83
CA ASN A 74 -14.09 6.63 -7.27
C ASN A 74 -12.93 6.13 -6.39
N TYR A 75 -12.25 5.04 -6.79
CA TYR A 75 -11.10 4.48 -6.05
C TYR A 75 -9.89 5.43 -5.97
N GLU A 76 -9.91 6.53 -6.70
CA GLU A 76 -8.94 7.63 -6.60
C GLU A 76 -9.37 8.73 -5.64
N LYS A 77 -10.59 8.68 -5.12
CA LYS A 77 -11.08 9.64 -4.13
C LYS A 77 -10.62 9.26 -2.72
N PRO A 78 -9.93 10.17 -1.99
CA PRO A 78 -9.47 9.88 -0.65
C PRO A 78 -10.61 9.60 0.34
N ILE A 79 -10.50 8.48 1.06
CA ILE A 79 -11.42 8.04 2.12
C ILE A 79 -10.63 7.55 3.34
N PRO A 80 -11.24 7.49 4.53
CA PRO A 80 -10.62 6.83 5.68
C PRO A 80 -10.42 5.33 5.39
N LEU A 81 -9.22 4.82 5.62
CA LEU A 81 -8.88 3.40 5.39
C LEU A 81 -8.53 2.64 6.67
N GLY A 82 -8.73 3.31 7.81
CA GLY A 82 -8.53 2.71 9.12
C GLY A 82 -7.12 2.18 9.32
N SER A 83 -7.02 1.04 9.97
CA SER A 83 -5.74 0.41 10.33
C SER A 83 -4.83 0.02 9.15
N LEU A 84 -5.22 0.28 7.90
CA LEU A 84 -4.31 0.10 6.77
C LEU A 84 -3.14 1.10 6.80
N VAL A 85 -3.25 2.21 7.51
CA VAL A 85 -2.17 3.21 7.65
C VAL A 85 -1.06 2.79 8.62
N LYS A 86 -1.32 1.85 9.54
CA LYS A 86 -0.42 1.48 10.64
C LYS A 86 1.00 1.09 10.22
N PRO A 87 1.24 0.32 9.15
CA PRO A 87 2.60 0.01 8.71
C PRO A 87 3.41 1.27 8.34
N PHE A 88 2.78 2.29 7.77
CA PHE A 88 3.47 3.52 7.38
C PHE A 88 3.80 4.40 8.59
N THR A 89 2.92 4.44 9.60
CA THR A 89 3.24 5.03 10.91
C THR A 89 4.39 4.30 11.59
N ALA A 90 4.42 2.96 11.51
CA ALA A 90 5.53 2.18 12.03
C ALA A 90 6.85 2.48 11.30
N MET A 91 6.82 2.68 9.97
CA MET A 91 8.00 3.08 9.21
C MET A 91 8.51 4.46 9.62
N ALA A 92 7.60 5.43 9.88
CA ALA A 92 7.98 6.75 10.38
C ALA A 92 8.67 6.67 11.75
N PHE A 93 8.13 5.85 12.65
CA PHE A 93 8.77 5.56 13.93
C PHE A 93 10.16 4.92 13.72
N ALA A 94 10.24 3.86 12.91
CA ALA A 94 11.46 3.10 12.69
C ALA A 94 12.60 3.97 12.13
N ALA A 95 12.30 4.86 11.18
CA ALA A 95 13.27 5.78 10.59
C ALA A 95 13.93 6.71 11.62
N ALA A 96 13.21 7.04 12.71
CA ALA A 96 13.71 7.86 13.81
C ALA A 96 14.38 7.05 14.94
N HIS A 97 14.32 5.70 14.89
CA HIS A 97 14.77 4.81 15.97
C HIS A 97 15.64 3.66 15.45
N ASP A 98 16.54 3.93 14.51
CA ASP A 98 17.49 2.97 13.94
C ASP A 98 16.82 1.69 13.42
N TYR A 99 15.59 1.80 12.92
CA TYR A 99 14.76 0.70 12.44
C TYR A 99 14.49 -0.40 13.47
N ARG A 100 14.48 -0.03 14.77
CA ARG A 100 14.18 -0.95 15.87
C ARG A 100 12.78 -0.69 16.40
N TYR A 101 12.01 -1.77 16.54
CA TYR A 101 10.68 -1.69 17.10
C TYR A 101 10.67 -2.14 18.58
N PRO A 102 9.95 -1.41 19.46
CA PRO A 102 9.83 -1.79 20.85
C PRO A 102 8.90 -2.99 21.06
N VAL A 103 8.96 -3.56 22.25
CA VAL A 103 7.94 -4.48 22.77
C VAL A 103 7.04 -3.72 23.72
N TYR A 104 5.72 -3.80 23.50
CA TYR A 104 4.71 -3.15 24.36
C TYR A 104 3.70 -4.16 24.88
N GLU A 105 3.17 -3.91 26.09
CA GLU A 105 2.09 -4.69 26.66
C GLU A 105 0.73 -4.08 26.29
N CYS A 106 -0.15 -4.90 25.72
CA CYS A 106 -1.54 -4.58 25.45
C CYS A 106 -2.44 -5.20 26.51
N ARG A 107 -3.19 -4.34 27.22
CA ARG A 107 -4.14 -4.72 28.29
C ARG A 107 -5.60 -4.67 27.81
N GLY A 108 -5.83 -4.92 26.52
CA GLY A 108 -7.16 -4.83 25.92
C GLY A 108 -7.70 -3.40 25.91
N LYS A 109 -9.01 -3.23 26.10
CA LYS A 109 -9.67 -1.92 26.13
C LYS A 109 -9.06 -0.97 27.16
N ALA A 110 -8.58 -1.45 28.28
CA ALA A 110 -7.94 -0.63 29.31
C ALA A 110 -6.68 0.11 28.82
N SER A 111 -6.07 -0.35 27.73
CA SER A 111 -4.95 0.34 27.06
C SER A 111 -5.32 0.90 25.69
N GLY A 112 -6.63 1.14 25.43
CA GLY A 112 -7.12 1.72 24.19
C GLY A 112 -7.10 0.78 22.98
N CYS A 113 -7.08 -0.56 23.20
CA CYS A 113 -7.20 -1.52 22.12
C CYS A 113 -8.67 -1.69 21.69
N TRP A 114 -8.87 -2.17 20.46
CA TRP A 114 -10.19 -2.49 19.92
C TRP A 114 -10.80 -3.76 20.56
N GLN A 115 -9.95 -4.66 21.06
CA GLN A 115 -10.35 -5.91 21.67
C GLN A 115 -10.45 -5.78 23.20
N ASP A 116 -11.45 -6.42 23.80
CA ASP A 116 -11.66 -6.42 25.25
C ASP A 116 -10.54 -7.15 25.98
N GLN A 117 -10.21 -8.36 25.49
CA GLN A 117 -9.18 -9.19 26.08
C GLN A 117 -7.77 -8.66 25.75
N PRO A 118 -6.83 -8.72 26.69
CA PRO A 118 -5.44 -8.36 26.44
C PRO A 118 -4.80 -9.21 25.36
N HIS A 119 -4.03 -8.57 24.48
CA HIS A 119 -3.12 -9.28 23.59
C HIS A 119 -1.81 -9.68 24.29
N GLY A 120 -1.55 -9.14 25.50
CA GLY A 120 -0.31 -9.33 26.24
C GLY A 120 0.88 -8.57 25.63
N LYS A 121 2.08 -9.10 25.85
CA LYS A 121 3.32 -8.53 25.29
C LYS A 121 3.37 -8.78 23.78
N LEU A 122 3.54 -7.71 23.01
CA LEU A 122 3.64 -7.74 21.55
C LEU A 122 4.91 -7.04 21.10
N ASP A 123 5.63 -7.66 20.18
CA ASP A 123 6.53 -7.00 19.24
C ASP A 123 5.76 -6.44 18.05
N ILE A 124 6.45 -5.83 17.09
CA ILE A 124 5.81 -5.29 15.89
C ILE A 124 5.15 -6.36 15.03
N VAL A 125 5.72 -7.57 14.95
CA VAL A 125 5.19 -8.69 14.17
C VAL A 125 3.82 -9.11 14.74
N GLY A 126 3.76 -9.34 16.05
CA GLY A 126 2.51 -9.64 16.74
C GLY A 126 1.49 -8.50 16.63
N ALA A 127 1.94 -7.25 16.80
CA ALA A 127 1.07 -6.07 16.72
C ALA A 127 0.44 -5.87 15.34
N VAL A 128 1.18 -6.10 14.26
CA VAL A 128 0.66 -6.07 12.87
C VAL A 128 -0.33 -7.20 12.67
N SER A 129 0.00 -8.41 13.13
CA SER A 129 -0.83 -9.61 12.98
C SER A 129 -2.25 -9.43 13.52
N VAL A 130 -2.38 -8.90 14.73
CA VAL A 130 -3.68 -8.66 15.40
C VAL A 130 -4.17 -7.23 15.25
N SER A 131 -3.47 -6.40 14.49
CA SER A 131 -3.80 -4.97 14.27
C SER A 131 -4.00 -4.20 15.59
N CYS A 132 -3.15 -4.40 16.60
CA CYS A 132 -3.31 -3.92 17.97
C CYS A 132 -3.29 -2.37 18.04
N ASN A 133 -4.42 -1.75 18.43
CA ASN A 133 -4.49 -0.29 18.58
C ASN A 133 -3.60 0.22 19.72
N SER A 134 -3.54 -0.49 20.84
CA SER A 134 -2.72 -0.12 21.99
C SER A 134 -1.24 0.00 21.63
N TYR A 135 -0.70 -0.99 20.93
CA TYR A 135 0.69 -1.00 20.47
C TYR A 135 0.97 0.20 19.54
N PHE A 136 0.16 0.33 18.47
CA PHE A 136 0.39 1.37 17.47
C PHE A 136 0.14 2.78 17.99
N ARG A 137 -0.79 2.97 18.97
CA ARG A 137 -0.99 4.27 19.60
C ARG A 137 0.25 4.73 20.36
N ARG A 138 0.84 3.85 21.19
CA ARG A 138 2.07 4.15 21.91
C ARG A 138 3.24 4.44 20.97
N LEU A 139 3.33 3.72 19.87
CA LEU A 139 4.33 3.96 18.85
C LEU A 139 4.10 5.33 18.18
N ALA A 140 2.86 5.67 17.84
CA ALA A 140 2.49 6.93 17.21
C ALA A 140 2.68 8.16 18.12
N GLU A 141 2.65 7.99 19.46
CA GLU A 141 2.96 9.06 20.41
C GLU A 141 4.41 9.57 20.28
N SER A 142 5.30 8.77 19.73
CA SER A 142 6.71 9.12 19.45
C SER A 142 6.97 9.49 17.99
N VAL A 143 5.92 9.70 17.18
CA VAL A 143 6.05 10.09 15.77
C VAL A 143 5.58 11.53 15.59
N ALA A 144 6.51 12.41 15.28
CA ALA A 144 6.19 13.78 14.91
C ALA A 144 5.76 13.88 13.43
N SER A 145 5.03 14.95 13.08
CA SER A 145 4.56 15.18 11.71
C SER A 145 5.73 15.26 10.71
N GLU A 146 6.85 15.82 11.12
CA GLU A 146 8.07 15.94 10.31
C GLU A 146 8.71 14.59 9.99
N GLN A 147 8.49 13.56 10.82
CA GLN A 147 8.97 12.20 10.60
C GLN A 147 8.02 11.41 9.69
N LEU A 148 6.72 11.71 9.73
CA LEU A 148 5.72 11.05 8.91
C LEU A 148 5.76 11.52 7.45
N LEU A 149 5.97 12.81 7.20
CA LEU A 149 5.92 13.40 5.87
C LEU A 149 6.86 12.74 4.84
N PRO A 150 8.16 12.50 5.14
CA PRO A 150 9.04 11.78 4.20
C PRO A 150 8.53 10.37 3.86
N VAL A 151 7.93 9.68 4.83
CA VAL A 151 7.38 8.34 4.62
C VAL A 151 6.16 8.42 3.71
N THR A 152 5.18 9.26 4.01
CA THR A 152 3.99 9.38 3.15
C THR A 152 4.37 9.76 1.72
N GLN A 153 5.30 10.70 1.53
CA GLN A 153 5.81 11.07 0.20
C GLN A 153 6.49 9.89 -0.51
N SER A 154 7.37 9.15 0.18
CA SER A 154 8.11 8.04 -0.42
C SER A 154 7.25 6.85 -0.82
N PHE A 155 6.06 6.72 -0.21
CA PHE A 155 5.07 5.71 -0.54
C PHE A 155 3.89 6.25 -1.37
N GLY A 156 3.91 7.51 -1.79
CA GLY A 156 2.84 8.13 -2.59
C GLY A 156 1.50 8.21 -1.87
N LEU A 157 1.53 8.42 -0.56
CA LEU A 157 0.34 8.54 0.29
C LEU A 157 0.02 10.00 0.59
N GLU A 158 -1.27 10.32 0.73
CA GLU A 158 -1.73 11.59 1.26
C GLU A 158 -1.34 11.72 2.73
N SER A 159 -0.82 12.89 3.10
CA SER A 159 -0.48 13.19 4.50
C SER A 159 -1.75 13.55 5.29
N PRO A 160 -1.85 13.17 6.59
CA PRO A 160 -3.01 13.48 7.42
C PRO A 160 -3.13 14.95 7.82
N GLY A 161 -2.21 15.82 7.41
CA GLY A 161 -2.19 17.23 7.77
C GLY A 161 -1.47 17.54 9.09
N ALA A 162 -1.34 18.83 9.44
CA ALA A 162 -0.50 19.29 10.54
C ALA A 162 -1.06 18.99 11.94
N ALA A 163 -2.38 19.01 12.12
CA ALA A 163 -3.04 18.79 13.42
C ALA A 163 -3.32 17.29 13.67
N THR A 164 -2.29 16.48 13.68
CA THR A 164 -2.41 15.02 13.76
C THR A 164 -2.29 14.51 15.18
N THR A 165 -3.18 13.61 15.58
CA THR A 165 -3.12 12.90 16.86
C THR A 165 -2.61 11.49 16.69
N SER A 166 -2.15 10.84 17.76
CA SER A 166 -1.80 9.41 17.72
C SER A 166 -2.97 8.53 17.26
N ALA A 167 -4.21 8.93 17.53
CA ALA A 167 -5.40 8.25 17.02
C ALA A 167 -5.49 8.35 15.49
N THR A 168 -5.28 9.53 14.92
CA THR A 168 -5.25 9.75 13.46
C THR A 168 -4.15 8.91 12.81
N LEU A 169 -2.95 8.92 13.39
CA LEU A 169 -1.79 8.18 12.85
C LEU A 169 -1.99 6.66 12.81
N ILE A 170 -2.90 6.12 13.61
CA ILE A 170 -3.24 4.69 13.58
C ILE A 170 -4.54 4.38 12.83
N GLY A 171 -5.12 5.40 12.17
CA GLY A 171 -6.34 5.27 11.34
C GLY A 171 -7.63 5.23 12.16
N ILE A 172 -7.67 5.85 13.34
CA ILE A 172 -8.91 6.04 14.10
C ILE A 172 -9.49 7.41 13.72
N GLY A 173 -10.78 7.41 13.37
CA GLY A 173 -11.48 8.60 12.88
C GLY A 173 -11.39 8.76 11.35
N GLU A 174 -11.66 9.97 10.87
CA GLU A 174 -11.83 10.29 9.46
C GLU A 174 -10.74 11.19 8.88
N GLN A 175 -9.82 11.65 9.71
CA GLN A 175 -8.90 12.75 9.39
C GLN A 175 -7.80 12.32 8.39
N TRP A 176 -7.36 11.06 8.45
CA TRP A 176 -6.40 10.56 7.48
C TRP A 176 -7.15 9.84 6.36
N ARG A 177 -7.29 10.54 5.25
CA ARG A 177 -7.96 10.07 4.04
C ARG A 177 -6.92 9.79 2.98
N ILE A 178 -7.00 8.62 2.37
CA ILE A 178 -6.08 8.15 1.35
C ILE A 178 -6.91 7.53 0.22
N ALA A 179 -6.52 7.80 -1.03
CA ALA A 179 -7.14 7.14 -2.17
C ALA A 179 -6.88 5.61 -2.12
N PRO A 180 -7.91 4.76 -2.29
CA PRO A 180 -7.73 3.30 -2.30
C PRO A 180 -6.63 2.82 -3.24
N LEU A 181 -6.51 3.42 -4.43
CA LEU A 181 -5.46 3.07 -5.38
C LEU A 181 -4.07 3.47 -4.89
N HIS A 182 -3.93 4.63 -4.22
CA HIS A 182 -2.65 5.05 -3.63
C HIS A 182 -2.25 4.10 -2.49
N MET A 183 -3.19 3.72 -1.63
CA MET A 183 -2.95 2.73 -0.59
C MET A 183 -2.53 1.38 -1.16
N ALA A 184 -3.17 0.91 -2.23
CA ALA A 184 -2.81 -0.33 -2.91
C ALA A 184 -1.36 -0.29 -3.42
N ARG A 185 -0.99 0.78 -4.12
CA ARG A 185 0.37 0.98 -4.63
C ARG A 185 1.40 1.14 -3.50
N ALA A 186 1.05 1.81 -2.41
CA ALA A 186 1.92 1.94 -1.25
C ALA A 186 2.25 0.58 -0.60
N TYR A 187 1.31 -0.35 -0.55
CA TYR A 187 1.57 -1.71 -0.07
C TYR A 187 2.40 -2.55 -1.03
N LEU A 188 2.25 -2.35 -2.35
CA LEU A 188 3.15 -2.96 -3.33
C LEU A 188 4.57 -2.42 -3.14
N GLU A 189 4.72 -1.11 -2.97
CA GLU A 189 6.01 -0.49 -2.70
C GLU A 189 6.61 -0.97 -1.37
N LEU A 190 5.79 -1.15 -0.32
CA LEU A 190 6.24 -1.75 0.94
C LEU A 190 6.80 -3.16 0.70
N TYR A 191 6.14 -3.97 -0.13
CA TYR A 191 6.66 -5.29 -0.48
C TYR A 191 7.94 -5.22 -1.32
N HIS A 192 8.03 -4.31 -2.29
CA HIS A 192 9.25 -4.13 -3.10
C HIS A 192 10.46 -3.73 -2.24
N ARG A 193 10.23 -3.07 -1.11
CA ARG A 193 11.25 -2.73 -0.11
C ARG A 193 11.47 -3.80 0.97
N LYS A 194 11.06 -5.04 0.74
CA LYS A 194 11.08 -6.14 1.73
C LYS A 194 12.44 -6.39 2.39
N ASP A 195 13.53 -6.05 1.70
CA ASP A 195 14.89 -6.23 2.19
C ASP A 195 15.41 -4.99 2.95
N GLN A 196 14.63 -3.90 3.01
CA GLN A 196 15.00 -2.72 3.77
C GLN A 196 14.77 -2.92 5.28
N PRO A 197 15.58 -2.28 6.13
CA PRO A 197 15.39 -2.31 7.57
C PRO A 197 13.97 -1.87 7.97
N GLY A 198 13.38 -2.56 8.95
CA GLY A 198 12.05 -2.26 9.49
C GLY A 198 10.87 -2.77 8.64
N VAL A 199 11.09 -3.10 7.36
CA VAL A 199 10.02 -3.61 6.47
C VAL A 199 9.78 -5.09 6.66
N ARG A 200 10.83 -5.87 6.85
CA ARG A 200 10.75 -7.34 6.99
C ARG A 200 9.79 -7.75 8.10
N GLU A 201 9.87 -7.10 9.24
CA GLU A 201 9.03 -7.39 10.41
C GLU A 201 7.56 -7.04 10.15
N LEU A 202 7.30 -5.97 9.39
CA LEU A 202 5.94 -5.60 9.00
C LEU A 202 5.33 -6.65 8.07
N LEU A 203 6.07 -7.12 7.08
CA LEU A 203 5.63 -8.17 6.16
C LEU A 203 5.46 -9.51 6.88
N GLU A 204 6.34 -9.86 7.81
CA GLU A 204 6.16 -11.06 8.64
C GLU A 204 4.89 -10.96 9.50
N GLY A 205 4.60 -9.78 10.07
CA GLY A 205 3.35 -9.54 10.77
C GLY A 205 2.12 -9.69 9.87
N MET A 206 2.19 -9.26 8.61
CA MET A 206 1.13 -9.47 7.62
C MET A 206 0.98 -10.96 7.26
N LYS A 207 2.07 -11.71 7.17
CA LYS A 207 2.03 -13.16 6.98
C LYS A 207 1.38 -13.86 8.16
N GLN A 208 1.73 -13.47 9.38
CA GLN A 208 1.08 -13.99 10.59
C GLN A 208 -0.39 -13.58 10.69
N SER A 209 -0.78 -12.40 10.18
CA SER A 209 -2.18 -11.98 10.11
C SER A 209 -3.02 -12.96 9.29
N ALA A 210 -2.51 -13.43 8.14
CA ALA A 210 -3.16 -14.46 7.35
C ALA A 210 -3.25 -15.81 8.06
N ARG A 211 -2.24 -16.16 8.86
CA ARG A 211 -2.19 -17.47 9.54
C ARG A 211 -3.09 -17.55 10.76
N ARG A 212 -3.09 -16.54 11.63
CA ARG A 212 -3.74 -16.57 12.94
C ARG A 212 -4.25 -15.21 13.45
N GLY A 213 -4.11 -14.14 12.68
CA GLY A 213 -4.53 -12.78 13.05
C GLY A 213 -5.85 -12.38 12.44
N THR A 214 -6.01 -11.06 12.24
CA THR A 214 -7.26 -10.48 11.69
C THR A 214 -7.56 -10.87 10.26
N GLY A 215 -6.57 -11.34 9.51
CA GLY A 215 -6.68 -11.84 8.14
C GLY A 215 -6.83 -13.37 8.02
N ALA A 216 -7.02 -14.09 9.13
CA ALA A 216 -6.99 -15.56 9.15
C ALA A 216 -8.02 -16.25 8.23
N ALA A 217 -9.12 -15.57 7.88
CA ALA A 217 -10.07 -16.08 6.91
C ALA A 217 -9.42 -16.32 5.53
N VAL A 218 -8.53 -15.42 5.10
CA VAL A 218 -7.78 -15.55 3.84
C VAL A 218 -6.86 -16.78 3.90
N GLY A 219 -6.04 -16.90 4.95
CA GLY A 219 -5.10 -18.02 5.05
C GLY A 219 -5.79 -19.39 5.13
N ARG A 220 -6.98 -19.46 5.76
CA ARG A 220 -7.76 -20.71 5.78
C ARG A 220 -8.37 -21.07 4.40
N ALA A 221 -8.66 -20.09 3.57
CA ALA A 221 -9.27 -20.30 2.26
C ALA A 221 -8.25 -20.79 1.22
N LEU A 222 -7.02 -20.26 1.26
CA LEU A 222 -5.95 -20.66 0.35
C LEU A 222 -5.44 -22.06 0.68
N LYS A 223 -5.31 -22.92 -0.34
CA LYS A 223 -4.91 -24.33 -0.21
C LYS A 223 -3.53 -24.63 -0.78
N ARG A 224 -3.11 -23.87 -1.80
CA ARG A 224 -1.88 -24.11 -2.54
C ARG A 224 -0.81 -23.06 -2.28
N THR A 225 -1.23 -21.92 -1.71
CA THR A 225 -0.33 -20.79 -1.48
C THR A 225 -0.61 -20.12 -0.14
N ASP A 226 0.21 -19.10 0.20
CA ASP A 226 0.03 -18.24 1.38
C ASP A 226 -0.13 -16.78 0.95
N ALA A 227 -0.45 -15.91 1.90
CA ALA A 227 -0.68 -14.50 1.64
C ALA A 227 -0.04 -13.60 2.71
N LEU A 228 0.27 -12.36 2.31
CA LEU A 228 0.48 -11.24 3.23
C LEU A 228 -0.85 -10.50 3.35
N VAL A 229 -1.40 -10.39 4.56
CA VAL A 229 -2.73 -9.80 4.75
C VAL A 229 -2.70 -8.69 5.79
N LYS A 230 -3.37 -7.57 5.48
CA LYS A 230 -3.66 -6.51 6.45
C LYS A 230 -5.12 -6.12 6.38
N THR A 231 -5.76 -5.95 7.55
CA THR A 231 -7.14 -5.50 7.66
C THR A 231 -7.22 -4.07 8.19
N GLY A 232 -8.27 -3.37 7.81
CA GLY A 232 -8.63 -2.05 8.28
C GLY A 232 -10.11 -1.98 8.62
N THR A 233 -10.47 -1.05 9.52
CA THR A 233 -11.86 -0.68 9.80
C THR A 233 -11.88 0.83 9.99
N ALA A 234 -12.74 1.52 9.27
CA ALA A 234 -12.89 2.97 9.35
C ALA A 234 -14.38 3.37 9.37
N PRO A 235 -14.72 4.58 9.84
CA PRO A 235 -16.05 5.11 9.65
C PRO A 235 -16.45 5.14 8.17
N CYS A 236 -17.68 4.74 7.85
CA CYS A 236 -18.23 4.88 6.51
C CYS A 236 -18.68 6.32 6.29
N THR A 237 -18.09 7.02 5.32
CA THR A 237 -18.37 8.45 5.08
C THR A 237 -19.28 8.71 3.88
N HIS A 238 -19.80 7.68 3.23
CA HIS A 238 -20.58 7.79 1.99
C HIS A 238 -21.88 6.98 2.01
N THR A 239 -22.07 6.12 2.99
CA THR A 239 -23.27 5.30 3.14
C THR A 239 -23.85 5.49 4.54
N PRO A 240 -24.93 6.31 4.71
CA PRO A 240 -25.41 6.73 6.03
C PRO A 240 -25.87 5.59 6.95
N TRP A 241 -26.30 4.46 6.38
CA TRP A 241 -26.76 3.31 7.15
C TRP A 241 -25.63 2.38 7.61
N ALA A 242 -24.43 2.50 7.04
CA ALA A 242 -23.30 1.67 7.37
C ALA A 242 -22.44 2.34 8.46
N PRO A 243 -22.31 1.76 9.66
CA PRO A 243 -21.54 2.37 10.76
C PRO A 243 -20.03 2.37 10.50
N ALA A 244 -19.55 1.47 9.64
CA ALA A 244 -18.13 1.31 9.31
C ALA A 244 -17.94 0.67 7.95
N ASP A 245 -16.75 0.85 7.40
CA ASP A 245 -16.23 0.09 6.27
C ASP A 245 -15.13 -0.85 6.75
N GLY A 246 -15.27 -2.13 6.44
CA GLY A 246 -14.22 -3.12 6.60
C GLY A 246 -13.36 -3.20 5.36
N PHE A 247 -12.05 -3.13 5.54
CA PHE A 247 -11.06 -3.24 4.47
C PHE A 247 -10.16 -4.44 4.70
N VAL A 248 -9.72 -5.05 3.61
CA VAL A 248 -8.66 -6.05 3.61
C VAL A 248 -7.82 -5.89 2.37
N ILE A 249 -6.53 -6.03 2.54
CA ILE A 249 -5.58 -6.21 1.44
C ILE A 249 -4.91 -7.57 1.56
N ALA A 250 -4.58 -8.16 0.42
CA ALA A 250 -3.85 -9.40 0.32
C ALA A 250 -2.86 -9.35 -0.85
N LEU A 251 -1.60 -9.73 -0.61
CA LEU A 251 -0.60 -9.99 -1.64
C LEU A 251 -0.42 -11.51 -1.73
N VAL A 252 -0.57 -12.07 -2.91
CA VAL A 252 -0.62 -13.52 -3.14
C VAL A 252 0.24 -13.90 -4.35
N PRO A 253 1.12 -14.92 -4.22
CA PRO A 253 1.64 -15.59 -3.01
C PRO A 253 2.47 -14.69 -2.10
N ALA A 254 2.59 -15.01 -0.81
CA ALA A 254 3.33 -14.15 0.13
C ALA A 254 4.81 -13.98 -0.22
N ALA A 255 5.46 -15.06 -0.70
CA ALA A 255 6.90 -15.04 -1.00
C ALA A 255 7.24 -14.30 -2.29
N ARG A 256 6.36 -14.32 -3.28
CA ARG A 256 6.53 -13.70 -4.60
C ARG A 256 5.15 -13.31 -5.16
N PRO A 257 4.56 -12.21 -4.69
CA PRO A 257 3.23 -11.82 -5.13
C PRO A 257 3.12 -11.64 -6.65
N GLU A 258 2.04 -12.18 -7.20
CA GLU A 258 1.64 -11.99 -8.58
C GLU A 258 0.44 -11.05 -8.66
N VAL A 259 -0.42 -11.09 -7.63
CA VAL A 259 -1.57 -10.20 -7.52
C VAL A 259 -1.62 -9.52 -6.16
N PHE A 260 -2.14 -8.30 -6.18
CA PHE A 260 -2.59 -7.54 -5.03
C PHE A 260 -4.10 -7.39 -5.10
N LEU A 261 -4.81 -7.82 -4.06
CA LEU A 261 -6.25 -7.65 -3.92
C LEU A 261 -6.56 -6.72 -2.75
N MET A 262 -7.34 -5.67 -3.00
CA MET A 262 -7.96 -4.85 -1.96
C MET A 262 -9.47 -4.99 -2.03
N VAL A 263 -10.11 -5.23 -0.88
CA VAL A 263 -11.58 -5.36 -0.79
C VAL A 263 -12.11 -4.43 0.30
N ARG A 264 -13.26 -3.79 0.00
CA ARG A 264 -14.08 -3.04 0.97
C ARG A 264 -15.44 -3.70 1.09
N VAL A 265 -15.94 -3.81 2.31
CA VAL A 265 -17.32 -4.25 2.61
C VAL A 265 -17.95 -3.27 3.60
N HIS A 266 -19.13 -2.76 3.24
CA HIS A 266 -19.88 -1.83 4.10
C HIS A 266 -20.51 -2.56 5.30
N GLY A 267 -20.64 -1.84 6.41
CA GLY A 267 -21.35 -2.31 7.60
C GLY A 267 -20.61 -3.34 8.44
N VAL A 268 -19.34 -3.65 8.14
CA VAL A 268 -18.59 -4.70 8.84
C VAL A 268 -17.19 -4.25 9.26
N ALA A 269 -16.57 -4.97 10.19
CA ALA A 269 -15.16 -4.79 10.52
C ALA A 269 -14.25 -5.48 9.49
N GLY A 270 -12.97 -5.06 9.44
CA GLY A 270 -12.00 -5.58 8.50
C GLY A 270 -11.77 -7.09 8.58
N ALA A 271 -11.82 -7.69 9.78
CA ALA A 271 -11.73 -9.13 9.95
C ALA A 271 -12.91 -9.87 9.27
N LYS A 272 -14.11 -9.26 9.23
CA LYS A 272 -15.27 -9.80 8.51
C LYS A 272 -15.15 -9.57 7.00
N ALA A 273 -14.62 -8.42 6.57
CA ALA A 273 -14.32 -8.17 5.15
C ALA A 273 -13.30 -9.18 4.59
N ALA A 274 -12.38 -9.68 5.43
CA ALA A 274 -11.42 -10.72 5.04
C ALA A 274 -12.09 -12.04 4.61
N GLU A 275 -13.33 -12.34 5.05
CA GLU A 275 -14.08 -13.49 4.56
C GLU A 275 -14.51 -13.33 3.09
N THR A 276 -14.83 -12.11 2.68
CA THR A 276 -15.15 -11.83 1.27
C THR A 276 -13.90 -11.94 0.38
N ALA A 277 -12.79 -11.35 0.80
CA ALA A 277 -11.51 -11.53 0.09
C ALA A 277 -11.09 -12.99 0.03
N ALA A 278 -11.32 -13.75 1.10
CA ALA A 278 -11.04 -15.19 1.15
C ALA A 278 -11.82 -15.97 0.08
N ARG A 279 -13.11 -15.66 -0.13
CA ARG A 279 -13.90 -16.27 -1.22
C ARG A 279 -13.33 -15.90 -2.60
N MET A 280 -13.01 -14.62 -2.83
CA MET A 280 -12.42 -14.16 -4.08
C MET A 280 -11.11 -14.89 -4.39
N LEU A 281 -10.19 -14.89 -3.43
CA LEU A 281 -8.86 -15.52 -3.59
C LEU A 281 -8.94 -17.04 -3.77
N ARG A 282 -9.86 -17.69 -3.07
CA ARG A 282 -10.10 -19.13 -3.25
C ARG A 282 -10.53 -19.45 -4.68
N ARG A 283 -11.43 -18.64 -5.26
CA ARG A 283 -11.88 -18.82 -6.65
C ARG A 283 -10.77 -18.58 -7.67
N MET A 284 -9.82 -17.68 -7.36
CA MET A 284 -8.64 -17.46 -8.20
C MET A 284 -7.63 -18.61 -8.12
N GLU A 285 -7.62 -19.36 -7.03
CA GLU A 285 -6.71 -20.50 -6.83
C GLU A 285 -7.24 -21.81 -7.45
N GLU A 286 -8.54 -21.93 -7.64
CA GLU A 286 -9.23 -23.07 -8.28
C GLU A 286 -9.10 -23.07 -9.79
#